data_cb0b658b1c17f86ccc446696af121131
#
_entry.id   cb0b658b1c17f86ccc446696af121131
#
_cell.length_a   1.000
_cell.length_b   1.000
_cell.length_c   1.000
_cell.angle_alpha   90.00
_cell.angle_beta   90.00
_cell.angle_gamma   90.00
#
_symmetry.space_group_name_H-M   'P 1'
#
loop_
_entity.id
_entity.type
_entity.pdbx_description
1 polymer ?
#
loop_
_entity_poly.entity_id
_entity_poly.type
_entity_poly.pdbx_seq_one_letter_code
_entity_poly.pdbx_strand_id
1 'polypeptide(L)'
;MFIRTPADLGAVIRDGRKQLGLDQSTLAKRIGVSRQWVIGVERGHARAAMGLVLRAIDALGIRLDAITAPTSRHGSTASAVDINAIVDKAKKRRP
;
A
#
# COMPACT_ATOMS: atom_id res chain seq x y z
N MET A 1 -8.53 9.62 0.36
CA MET A 1 -9.17 8.36 -0.03
C MET A 1 -8.75 7.25 0.89
N PHE A 2 -9.69 6.45 1.34
CA PHE A 2 -9.35 5.30 2.17
C PHE A 2 -9.23 4.07 1.29
N ILE A 3 -8.19 3.30 1.49
CA ILE A 3 -7.97 2.07 0.77
C ILE A 3 -8.34 0.92 1.69
N ARG A 4 -9.37 0.18 1.34
CA ARG A 4 -9.86 -0.93 2.16
C ARG A 4 -9.89 -2.25 1.42
N THR A 5 -9.88 -2.20 0.11
CA THR A 5 -10.01 -3.41 -0.70
C THR A 5 -8.95 -3.42 -1.79
N PRO A 6 -8.67 -4.58 -2.36
CA PRO A 6 -7.78 -4.62 -3.53
C PRO A 6 -8.28 -3.74 -4.68
N ALA A 7 -9.59 -3.61 -4.83
CA ALA A 7 -10.15 -2.76 -5.88
C ALA A 7 -9.82 -1.28 -5.62
N ASP A 8 -9.86 -0.85 -4.35
CA ASP A 8 -9.50 0.52 -4.02
C ASP A 8 -8.05 0.80 -4.39
N LEU A 9 -7.16 -0.11 -4.04
CA LEU A 9 -5.75 0.06 -4.36
C LEU A 9 -5.51 -0.02 -5.86
N GLY A 10 -6.23 -0.91 -6.55
CA GLY A 10 -6.16 -0.99 -8.00
C GLY A 10 -6.56 0.31 -8.67
N ALA A 11 -7.58 0.98 -8.14
CA ALA A 11 -8.01 2.28 -8.66
C ALA A 11 -6.93 3.34 -8.47
N VAL A 12 -6.25 3.33 -7.32
CA VAL A 12 -5.15 4.27 -7.08
C VAL A 12 -4.02 4.06 -8.07
N ILE A 13 -3.67 2.80 -8.34
CA ILE A 13 -2.62 2.47 -9.30
C ILE A 13 -3.03 2.92 -10.70
N ARG A 14 -4.28 2.65 -11.07
CA ARG A 14 -4.78 3.05 -12.38
C ARG A 14 -4.75 4.57 -12.55
N ASP A 15 -5.22 5.29 -11.56
CA ASP A 15 -5.25 6.75 -11.63
C ASP A 15 -3.83 7.31 -11.71
N GLY A 16 -2.90 6.79 -10.90
CA GLY A 16 -1.52 7.22 -10.94
C GLY A 16 -0.88 6.95 -12.29
N ARG A 17 -1.18 5.79 -12.88
CA ARG A 17 -0.68 5.47 -14.20
C ARG A 17 -1.18 6.46 -15.25
N LYS A 18 -2.48 6.75 -15.21
CA LYS A 18 -3.08 7.67 -16.17
C LYS A 18 -2.55 9.08 -16.01
N GLN A 19 -2.31 9.52 -14.78
CA GLN A 19 -1.75 10.84 -14.55
C GLN A 19 -0.36 11.00 -15.15
N LEU A 20 0.39 9.92 -15.22
CA LEU A 20 1.71 9.94 -15.84
C LEU A 20 1.65 9.71 -17.35
N GLY A 21 0.47 9.51 -17.90
CA GLY A 21 0.33 9.27 -19.33
C GLY A 21 0.85 7.93 -19.78
N LEU A 22 0.91 6.95 -18.88
CA LEU A 22 1.44 5.63 -19.20
C LEU A 22 0.32 4.68 -19.58
N ASP A 23 0.58 3.81 -20.57
CA ASP A 23 -0.33 2.72 -20.82
C ASP A 23 0.06 1.53 -19.93
N GLN A 24 -0.80 0.52 -19.92
CA GLN A 24 -0.56 -0.64 -19.05
C GLN A 24 0.69 -1.41 -19.42
N SER A 25 1.01 -1.48 -20.71
CA SER A 25 2.21 -2.18 -21.17
C SER A 25 3.47 -1.49 -20.71
N THR A 26 3.50 -0.16 -20.75
CA THR A 26 4.66 0.60 -20.32
C THR A 26 4.87 0.44 -18.82
N LEU A 27 3.80 0.52 -18.05
CA LEU A 27 3.91 0.31 -16.61
C LEU A 27 4.41 -1.11 -16.32
N ALA A 28 3.88 -2.10 -17.03
CA ALA A 28 4.29 -3.49 -16.84
C ALA A 28 5.79 -3.65 -17.05
N LYS A 29 6.33 -3.01 -18.07
CA LYS A 29 7.77 -3.07 -18.35
C LYS A 29 8.58 -2.43 -17.24
N ARG A 30 8.10 -1.32 -16.69
CA ARG A 30 8.82 -0.64 -15.62
C ARG A 30 8.89 -1.46 -14.35
N ILE A 31 7.84 -2.25 -14.10
CA ILE A 31 7.80 -3.08 -12.91
C ILE A 31 8.46 -4.43 -13.14
N GLY A 32 8.53 -4.85 -14.37
CA GLY A 32 9.06 -6.18 -14.70
C GLY A 32 8.01 -7.26 -14.60
N VAL A 33 6.77 -6.96 -15.00
CA VAL A 33 5.66 -7.92 -14.96
C VAL A 33 4.96 -7.92 -16.30
N SER A 34 3.98 -8.81 -16.45
CA SER A 34 3.19 -8.86 -17.66
C SER A 34 2.12 -7.77 -17.66
N ARG A 35 1.65 -7.40 -18.83
CA ARG A 35 0.53 -6.49 -18.97
C ARG A 35 -0.72 -7.06 -18.28
N GLN A 36 -0.90 -8.38 -18.36
CA GLN A 36 -2.03 -9.03 -17.72
C GLN A 36 -2.00 -8.84 -16.22
N TRP A 37 -0.80 -8.85 -15.62
CA TRP A 37 -0.68 -8.60 -14.20
C TRP A 37 -1.18 -7.21 -13.83
N VAL A 38 -0.80 -6.20 -14.65
CA VAL A 38 -1.24 -4.82 -14.40
C VAL A 38 -2.75 -4.73 -14.53
N ILE A 39 -3.31 -5.33 -15.57
CA ILE A 39 -4.76 -5.33 -15.78
C ILE A 39 -5.46 -5.92 -14.56
N GLY A 40 -4.96 -7.05 -14.08
CA GLY A 40 -5.56 -7.72 -12.94
C GLY A 40 -5.51 -6.87 -11.68
N VAL A 41 -4.37 -6.27 -11.39
CA VAL A 41 -4.22 -5.44 -10.20
C VAL A 41 -5.13 -4.22 -10.27
N GLU A 42 -5.21 -3.58 -11.41
CA GLU A 42 -6.08 -2.41 -11.56
C GLU A 42 -7.55 -2.77 -11.39
N ARG A 43 -7.90 -4.02 -11.61
CA ARG A 43 -9.27 -4.51 -11.39
C ARG A 43 -9.49 -5.04 -9.98
N GLY A 44 -8.47 -5.04 -9.15
CA GLY A 44 -8.62 -5.46 -7.78
C GLY A 44 -8.33 -6.92 -7.53
N HIS A 45 -7.40 -7.51 -8.28
CA HIS A 45 -7.02 -8.90 -8.08
C HIS A 45 -6.45 -9.10 -6.67
N ALA A 46 -7.17 -9.84 -5.85
CA ALA A 46 -6.85 -9.95 -4.42
C ALA A 46 -5.59 -10.77 -4.15
N ARG A 47 -5.16 -11.57 -5.08
CA ARG A 47 -4.01 -12.44 -4.89
C ARG A 47 -2.73 -11.92 -5.52
N ALA A 48 -2.70 -10.68 -5.93
CA ALA A 48 -1.49 -10.09 -6.48
C ALA A 48 -0.40 -10.10 -5.42
N ALA A 49 0.82 -10.43 -5.83
CA ALA A 49 1.95 -10.44 -4.90
C ALA A 49 2.20 -9.04 -4.36
N MET A 50 2.23 -8.91 -3.04
CA MET A 50 2.36 -7.61 -2.40
C MET A 50 3.65 -6.89 -2.80
N GLY A 51 4.75 -7.61 -2.92
CA GLY A 51 6.01 -6.99 -3.32
C GLY A 51 5.92 -6.34 -4.68
N LEU A 52 5.22 -6.97 -5.62
CA LEU A 52 5.02 -6.38 -6.95
C LEU A 52 4.07 -5.20 -6.90
N VAL A 53 3.04 -5.27 -6.05
CA VAL A 53 2.10 -4.15 -5.88
C VAL A 53 2.84 -2.93 -5.35
N LEU A 54 3.70 -3.12 -4.35
CA LEU A 54 4.48 -2.02 -3.80
C LEU A 54 5.46 -1.46 -4.83
N ARG A 55 6.02 -2.32 -5.68
CA ARG A 55 6.91 -1.86 -6.75
C ARG A 55 6.14 -1.02 -7.77
N ALA A 56 4.91 -1.41 -8.07
CA ALA A 56 4.07 -0.62 -8.98
C ALA A 56 3.78 0.76 -8.39
N ILE A 57 3.44 0.80 -7.12
CA ILE A 57 3.15 2.05 -6.42
C ILE A 57 4.37 2.95 -6.44
N ASP A 58 5.54 2.39 -6.15
CA ASP A 58 6.78 3.15 -6.17
C ASP A 58 7.10 3.66 -7.56
N ALA A 59 6.92 2.83 -8.59
CA ALA A 59 7.19 3.22 -9.97
C ALA A 59 6.31 4.37 -10.44
N LEU A 60 5.13 4.52 -9.83
CA LEU A 60 4.20 5.60 -10.17
C LEU A 60 4.43 6.84 -9.33
N GLY A 61 5.38 6.81 -8.42
CA GLY A 61 5.64 7.94 -7.53
C GLY A 61 4.56 8.14 -6.49
N ILE A 62 3.76 7.12 -6.23
CA ILE A 62 2.72 7.21 -5.22
C ILE A 62 3.32 6.93 -3.87
N ARG A 63 2.97 7.75 -2.90
CA ARG A 63 3.46 7.57 -1.56
C ARG A 63 2.39 6.92 -0.69
N LEU A 64 2.77 5.84 -0.01
CA LEU A 64 1.88 5.17 0.92
C LEU A 64 2.31 5.49 2.34
N ASP A 65 1.37 5.93 3.14
CA ASP A 65 1.59 6.17 4.55
C ASP A 65 0.61 5.34 5.35
N ALA A 66 1.05 4.84 6.48
CA ALA A 66 0.19 4.13 7.39
C ALA A 66 -0.12 5.04 8.57
N ILE A 67 -1.39 5.26 8.80
CA ILE A 67 -1.84 6.10 9.89
C ILE A 67 -2.65 5.23 10.82
N THR A 68 -2.23 5.18 12.07
CA THR A 68 -2.98 4.41 13.06
C THR A 68 -4.15 5.22 13.54
N ALA A 69 -5.34 4.70 13.34
CA ALA A 69 -6.53 5.39 13.79
C ALA A 69 -6.59 5.40 15.31
N PRO A 70 -7.03 6.46 15.93
CA PRO A 70 -7.18 6.46 17.36
C PRO A 70 -8.21 5.42 17.77
N THR A 71 -7.91 4.76 18.86
CA THR A 71 -8.80 3.76 19.38
C THR A 71 -9.82 4.47 20.19
N SER A 72 -11.00 4.41 19.79
CA SER A 72 -11.95 5.11 20.53
C SER A 72 -12.68 4.25 21.48
N ARG A 73 -12.62 3.07 21.44
CA ARG A 73 -13.26 2.36 22.25
C ARG A 73 -12.47 1.90 23.16
N HIS A 74 -12.43 1.94 23.75
CA HIS A 74 -11.63 1.55 24.52
C HIS A 74 -10.58 2.28 24.61
N GLY A 75 -10.81 2.86 24.69
CA GLY A 75 -9.87 3.54 24.66
C GLY A 75 -8.68 3.24 25.09
N SER A 76 -8.65 3.02 25.21
CA SER A 76 -7.68 2.86 25.19
C SER A 76 -6.71 2.47 25.22
N THR A 77 -6.67 2.50 25.42
CA THR A 77 -5.75 2.29 25.31
C THR A 77 -4.84 2.24 25.25
N ALA A 78 -4.63 2.25 25.69
CA ALA A 78 -3.72 2.35 25.40
C ALA A 78 -3.03 2.09 25.11
N SER A 79 -3.25 2.02 25.12
CA SER A 79 -2.53 1.85 24.55
C SER A 79 -1.89 1.97 24.06
N ALA A 80 -2.08 2.19 23.99
CA ALA A 80 -1.44 2.31 23.25
C ALA A 80 -0.42 2.44 23.43
N VAL A 81 -0.56 2.57 23.86
CA VAL A 81 0.35 2.59 23.76
C VAL A 81 1.18 2.17 23.94
N ASP A 82 1.13 2.00 24.31
CA ASP A 82 2.04 1.53 24.42
C ASP A 82 2.76 0.98 23.72
N ILE A 83 2.41 0.96 22.99
CA ILE A 83 3.16 0.50 22.14
C ILE A 83 4.34 1.04 21.98
N ASN A 84 4.39 1.91 22.14
CA ASN A 84 5.49 2.54 22.07
C ASN A 84 6.39 2.20 22.96
N ALA A 85 5.88 1.97 23.80
CA ALA A 85 6.75 1.50 24.68
C ALA A 85 7.23 0.29 24.22
N ILE A 86 6.58 -0.26 23.55
CA ILE A 86 7.02 -1.32 23.09
C ILE A 86 8.00 -1.21 22.27
N VAL A 87 7.95 -0.51 21.76
CA VAL A 87 8.84 -0.37 20.93
C VAL A 87 9.95 0.09 21.45
N ASP A 88 9.92 0.49 22.25
CA ASP A 88 10.98 0.94 22.71
C ASP A 88 11.73 0.13 23.25
N LYS A 89 11.43 -0.56 23.66
CA LYS A 89 12.05 -1.33 23.95
C LYS A 89 12.47 -2.06 23.17
N ALA A 90 12.08 -2.21 22.76
CA ALA A 90 12.49 -2.68 21.91
C ALA A 90 13.21 -2.27 21.33
N LYS A 91 13.14 -1.62 21.85
CA LYS A 91 13.74 -1.15 21.41
C LYS A 91 14.45 -1.43 21.43
N LYS A 92 14.44 -1.38 22.09
CA LYS A 92 15.04 -1.45 22.08
C LYS A 92 15.27 -2.30 21.65
N ARG A 93 14.92 -2.41 21.81
CA ARG A 93 15.11 -2.65 21.36
C ARG A 93 15.39 -3.06 20.72
N ARG A 94 15.49 -3.03 21.27
CA ARG A 94 15.80 -2.85 20.87
C ARG A 94 16.14 -3.12 20.56
N PRO A 95 16.08 -3.23 21.36
CA PRO A 95 16.44 -3.12 21.16
C PRO A 95 16.45 -3.22 20.91
#